data_756fa4d6f184487cc3b947cc6535d427
#
_entry.id   756fa4d6f184487cc3b947cc6535d427
#
_cell.length_a   1.000
_cell.length_b   1.000
_cell.length_c   1.000
_cell.angle_alpha   90.00
_cell.angle_beta   90.00
_cell.angle_gamma   90.00
#
_symmetry.space_group_name_H-M   'P 1'
#
loop_
_entity.id
_entity.type
_entity.pdbx_description
1 polymer ?
#
loop_
_entity_poly.entity_id
_entity_poly.type
_entity_poly.pdbx_seq_one_letter_code
_entity_poly.pdbx_strand_id
1 'polypeptide(L)'
;TMLPELEARLKPSGSRRLRIWSAACSSGEEPYTIAMVVLGKSSYFSKGGDCRILGTDLSTKVLDIAKKGVYGPERVKDIPVQALSQYFTRQDSGRGEKMYIVNGDTRQLVSFRRFNLMDPLPFKGPLDLIFCRNVMIYFDRETISSLIDKFYQVLGRGGYLFIGHSESLSGLKHSFKY
;
A
#
# COMPACT_ATOMS: atom_id res chain seq x y z
N THR A 1 -0.86 -8.42 15.39
CA THR A 1 -0.19 -7.10 15.19
C THR A 1 1.09 -7.28 14.37
N MET A 2 0.99 -7.27 13.08
CA MET A 2 2.03 -7.59 12.11
C MET A 2 3.26 -6.65 12.15
N LEU A 3 3.08 -5.31 12.34
CA LEU A 3 4.21 -4.37 12.31
C LEU A 3 5.32 -4.66 13.33
N PRO A 4 5.02 -4.96 14.62
CA PRO A 4 6.04 -5.36 15.58
C PRO A 4 6.79 -6.63 15.21
N GLU A 5 6.12 -7.60 14.57
CA GLU A 5 6.75 -8.83 14.09
C GLU A 5 7.71 -8.55 12.92
N LEU A 6 7.30 -7.68 12.00
CA LEU A 6 8.16 -7.21 10.91
C LEU A 6 9.38 -6.46 11.45
N GLU A 7 9.18 -5.54 12.39
CA GLU A 7 10.29 -4.83 13.04
C GLU A 7 11.25 -5.78 13.76
N ALA A 8 10.72 -6.76 14.50
CA ALA A 8 11.52 -7.76 15.19
C ALA A 8 12.34 -8.59 14.21
N ARG A 9 11.81 -8.90 13.02
CA ARG A 9 12.51 -9.62 11.97
C ARG A 9 13.60 -8.79 11.29
N LEU A 10 13.35 -7.49 11.07
CA LEU A 10 14.29 -6.60 10.40
C LEU A 10 15.48 -6.19 11.29
N LYS A 11 15.30 -6.12 12.60
CA LYS A 11 16.34 -5.76 13.58
C LYS A 11 17.58 -6.68 13.56
N PRO A 12 17.44 -8.03 13.63
CA PRO A 12 18.59 -8.92 13.66
C PRO A 12 19.37 -8.97 12.34
N SER A 13 18.72 -8.72 11.21
CA SER A 13 19.35 -8.73 9.89
C SER A 13 20.17 -7.46 9.60
N GLY A 14 20.17 -6.45 10.49
CA GLY A 14 20.77 -5.13 10.24
C GLY A 14 20.06 -4.37 9.11
N SER A 15 19.06 -4.96 8.49
CA SER A 15 18.32 -4.35 7.40
C SER A 15 17.29 -3.38 7.97
N ARG A 16 17.48 -2.10 7.68
CA ARG A 16 16.50 -1.05 8.00
C ARG A 16 15.50 -0.82 6.86
N ARG A 17 15.28 -1.82 6.01
CA ARG A 17 14.49 -1.70 4.80
C ARG A 17 13.14 -2.35 4.96
N LEU A 18 12.06 -1.63 4.64
CA LEU A 18 10.70 -2.13 4.51
C LEU A 18 10.19 -1.82 3.11
N ARG A 19 9.82 -2.84 2.36
CA ARG A 19 9.35 -2.74 0.97
C ARG A 19 7.91 -3.23 0.88
N ILE A 20 7.01 -2.33 0.52
CA ILE A 20 5.58 -2.58 0.47
C ILE A 20 5.07 -2.28 -0.94
N TRP A 21 4.21 -3.13 -1.44
CA TRP A 21 3.52 -2.92 -2.71
C TRP A 21 2.01 -2.92 -2.49
N SER A 22 1.36 -1.82 -2.89
CA SER A 22 -0.10 -1.70 -3.01
C SER A 22 -0.45 -1.88 -4.48
N ALA A 23 -0.92 -3.06 -4.83
CA ALA A 23 -1.25 -3.49 -6.17
C ALA A 23 -2.72 -3.13 -6.48
N ALA A 24 -2.97 -2.41 -7.59
CA ALA A 24 -4.25 -1.79 -7.92
C ALA A 24 -4.69 -0.75 -6.86
N CYS A 25 -3.83 0.23 -6.61
CA CYS A 25 -3.99 1.21 -5.53
C CYS A 25 -5.01 2.32 -5.81
N SER A 26 -5.67 2.33 -6.97
CA SER A 26 -6.64 3.35 -7.38
C SER A 26 -6.09 4.77 -7.18
N SER A 27 -6.87 5.65 -6.57
CA SER A 27 -6.52 7.05 -6.31
C SER A 27 -5.59 7.27 -5.10
N GLY A 28 -4.98 6.22 -4.55
CA GLY A 28 -3.84 6.31 -3.63
C GLY A 28 -4.19 6.33 -2.15
N GLU A 29 -5.46 6.18 -1.78
CA GLU A 29 -5.90 6.16 -0.38
C GLU A 29 -5.23 5.03 0.42
N GLU A 30 -5.15 3.83 -0.16
CA GLU A 30 -4.53 2.68 0.51
C GLU A 30 -3.02 2.87 0.76
N PRO A 31 -2.17 3.19 -0.23
CA PRO A 31 -0.74 3.41 0.03
C PRO A 31 -0.48 4.54 1.02
N TYR A 32 -1.27 5.61 1.02
CA TYR A 32 -1.13 6.67 2.03
C TYR A 32 -1.57 6.22 3.41
N THR A 33 -2.64 5.44 3.51
CA THR A 33 -3.06 4.83 4.79
C THR A 33 -1.96 3.92 5.35
N ILE A 34 -1.33 3.10 4.51
CA ILE A 34 -0.19 2.26 4.90
C ILE A 34 0.97 3.15 5.42
N ALA A 35 1.29 4.23 4.71
CA ALA A 35 2.33 5.16 5.12
C ALA A 35 2.05 5.79 6.50
N MET A 36 0.82 6.24 6.74
CA MET A 36 0.39 6.79 8.04
C MET A 36 0.51 5.76 9.16
N VAL A 37 0.10 4.51 8.90
CA VAL A 37 0.23 3.41 9.89
C VAL A 37 1.69 3.14 10.21
N VAL A 38 2.56 3.09 9.21
CA VAL A 38 4.01 2.89 9.40
C VAL A 38 4.60 4.03 10.23
N LEU A 39 4.32 5.28 9.89
CA LEU A 39 4.82 6.46 10.62
C LEU A 39 4.27 6.56 12.05
N GLY A 40 2.99 6.23 12.24
CA GLY A 40 2.32 6.38 13.53
C GLY A 40 2.55 5.22 14.51
N LYS A 41 2.84 4.02 14.02
CA LYS A 41 2.97 2.82 14.86
C LYS A 41 4.40 2.30 14.99
N SER A 42 5.30 2.73 14.12
CA SER A 42 6.69 2.28 14.10
C SER A 42 7.63 3.39 14.51
N SER A 43 8.14 3.33 15.73
CA SER A 43 9.20 4.23 16.18
C SER A 43 10.50 4.06 15.38
N TYR A 44 10.67 2.92 14.74
CA TYR A 44 11.84 2.59 13.94
C TYR A 44 11.83 3.29 12.58
N PHE A 45 10.70 3.28 11.88
CA PHE A 45 10.58 3.93 10.58
C PHE A 45 10.33 5.44 10.71
N SER A 46 9.65 5.89 11.76
CA SER A 46 9.48 7.32 12.04
C SER A 46 10.81 8.04 12.36
N LYS A 47 11.85 7.29 12.81
CA LYS A 47 13.19 7.80 13.12
C LYS A 47 14.22 7.58 12.00
N GLY A 48 13.80 7.43 10.75
CA GLY A 48 14.67 7.35 9.57
C GLY A 48 14.97 5.93 9.06
N GLY A 49 14.12 4.95 9.35
CA GLY A 49 14.16 3.65 8.67
C GLY A 49 13.80 3.81 7.19
N ASP A 50 14.43 3.01 6.31
CA ASP A 50 14.16 3.04 4.87
C ASP A 50 12.88 2.27 4.54
N CYS A 51 11.73 2.96 4.61
CA CYS A 51 10.44 2.45 4.15
C CYS A 51 10.13 2.99 2.75
N ARG A 52 9.75 2.08 1.85
CA ARG A 52 9.26 2.45 0.51
C ARG A 52 7.97 1.71 0.19
N ILE A 53 6.98 2.45 -0.24
CA ILE A 53 5.67 1.96 -0.63
C ILE A 53 5.50 2.25 -2.12
N LEU A 54 5.31 1.21 -2.90
CA LEU A 54 4.98 1.31 -4.32
C LEU A 54 3.47 1.15 -4.48
N GLY A 55 2.79 2.18 -4.95
CA GLY A 55 1.41 2.10 -5.44
C GLY A 55 1.40 1.89 -6.95
N THR A 56 0.66 0.90 -7.43
CA THR A 56 0.49 0.69 -8.87
C THR A 56 -0.96 0.56 -9.25
N ASP A 57 -1.30 1.07 -10.44
CA ASP A 57 -2.63 0.90 -11.03
C ASP A 57 -2.50 0.90 -12.56
N LEU A 58 -3.47 0.34 -13.25
CA LEU A 58 -3.54 0.37 -14.72
C LEU A 58 -3.96 1.75 -15.23
N SER A 59 -4.83 2.45 -14.50
CA SER A 59 -5.41 3.74 -14.88
C SER A 59 -4.48 4.90 -14.52
N THR A 60 -3.98 5.60 -15.53
CA THR A 60 -3.20 6.83 -15.34
C THR A 60 -4.01 7.94 -14.68
N LYS A 61 -5.33 8.01 -14.95
CA LYS A 61 -6.22 9.01 -14.36
C LYS A 61 -6.27 8.93 -12.83
N VAL A 62 -6.43 7.72 -12.28
CA VAL A 62 -6.44 7.55 -10.81
C VAL A 62 -5.05 7.76 -10.21
N LEU A 63 -4.00 7.35 -10.92
CA LEU A 63 -2.62 7.60 -10.47
C LEU A 63 -2.25 9.09 -10.44
N ASP A 64 -2.83 9.91 -11.31
CA ASP A 64 -2.62 11.36 -11.28
C ASP A 64 -3.29 12.00 -10.05
N ILE A 65 -4.45 11.47 -9.60
CA ILE A 65 -5.07 11.84 -8.33
C ILE A 65 -4.17 11.40 -7.16
N ALA A 66 -3.72 10.16 -7.19
CA ALA A 66 -2.83 9.60 -6.17
C ALA A 66 -1.55 10.43 -6.02
N LYS A 67 -0.89 10.80 -7.12
CA LYS A 67 0.33 11.63 -7.11
C LYS A 67 0.09 13.02 -6.54
N LYS A 68 -1.07 13.62 -6.82
CA LYS A 68 -1.45 14.92 -6.23
C LYS A 68 -1.62 14.80 -4.72
N GLY A 69 -2.18 13.70 -4.24
CA GLY A 69 -2.43 13.47 -2.82
C GLY A 69 -3.38 14.50 -2.21
N VAL A 70 -4.38 14.94 -2.98
CA VAL A 70 -5.37 15.94 -2.61
C VAL A 70 -6.75 15.32 -2.64
N TYR A 71 -7.44 15.32 -1.51
CA TYR A 71 -8.71 14.62 -1.32
C TYR A 71 -9.79 15.56 -0.80
N GLY A 72 -11.03 15.37 -1.29
CA GLY A 72 -12.21 16.03 -0.74
C GLY A 72 -12.66 15.39 0.59
N PRO A 73 -13.60 16.04 1.32
CA PRO A 73 -14.07 15.60 2.64
C PRO A 73 -14.58 14.15 2.65
N GLU A 74 -15.29 13.74 1.62
CA GLU A 74 -15.87 12.39 1.52
C GLU A 74 -14.83 11.27 1.48
N ARG A 75 -13.64 11.57 0.98
CA ARG A 75 -12.54 10.60 0.87
C ARG A 75 -11.77 10.41 2.18
N VAL A 76 -11.90 11.35 3.10
CA VAL A 76 -11.16 11.37 4.37
C VAL A 76 -12.08 11.28 5.59
N LYS A 77 -13.39 11.12 5.41
CA LYS A 77 -14.39 11.14 6.48
C LYS A 77 -14.17 10.05 7.54
N ASP A 78 -13.66 8.89 7.15
CA ASP A 78 -13.42 7.75 8.03
C ASP A 78 -12.04 7.79 8.70
N ILE A 79 -11.21 8.81 8.39
CA ILE A 79 -9.90 8.98 9.02
C ILE A 79 -10.10 9.67 10.38
N PRO A 80 -9.55 9.12 11.49
CA PRO A 80 -9.62 9.75 12.79
C PRO A 80 -9.08 11.18 12.78
N VAL A 81 -9.73 12.10 13.49
CA VAL A 81 -9.38 13.54 13.53
C VAL A 81 -7.90 13.77 13.86
N GLN A 82 -7.35 12.98 14.80
CA GLN A 82 -5.93 13.05 15.15
C GLN A 82 -5.02 12.70 13.96
N ALA A 83 -5.36 11.67 13.19
CA ALA A 83 -4.61 11.30 12.00
C ALA A 83 -4.75 12.34 10.88
N LEU A 84 -5.95 12.93 10.72
CA LEU A 84 -6.14 14.04 9.77
C LEU A 84 -5.25 15.24 10.12
N SER A 85 -5.19 15.65 11.38
CA SER A 85 -4.33 16.78 11.79
C SER A 85 -2.84 16.46 11.69
N GLN A 86 -2.46 15.20 11.84
CA GLN A 86 -1.06 14.78 11.82
C GLN A 86 -0.53 14.59 10.38
N TYR A 87 -1.34 14.04 9.47
CA TYR A 87 -0.88 13.59 8.16
C TYR A 87 -1.41 14.40 6.98
N PHE A 88 -2.30 15.35 7.23
CA PHE A 88 -2.86 16.20 6.18
C PHE A 88 -2.74 17.68 6.53
N THR A 89 -2.55 18.49 5.51
CA THR A 89 -2.76 19.93 5.56
C THR A 89 -4.12 20.25 4.96
N ARG A 90 -4.94 20.99 5.69
CA ARG A 90 -6.23 21.46 5.20
C ARG A 90 -6.05 22.75 4.40
N GLN A 91 -6.67 22.82 3.24
CA GLN A 91 -6.68 23.98 2.36
C GLN A 91 -8.11 24.25 1.88
N ASP A 92 -8.51 25.52 1.83
CA ASP A 92 -9.77 25.91 1.21
C ASP A 92 -9.56 26.06 -0.31
N SER A 93 -10.46 25.46 -1.10
CA SER A 93 -10.36 25.42 -2.56
C SER A 93 -10.65 26.74 -3.28
N GLY A 94 -10.91 27.84 -2.55
CA GLY A 94 -11.37 29.11 -3.14
C GLY A 94 -12.85 29.08 -3.59
N ARG A 95 -13.49 27.92 -3.57
CA ARG A 95 -14.93 27.73 -3.82
C ARG A 95 -15.71 27.33 -2.56
N GLY A 96 -15.10 27.51 -1.38
CA GLY A 96 -15.70 27.13 -0.10
C GLY A 96 -15.61 25.64 0.25
N GLU A 97 -15.01 24.80 -0.59
CA GLU A 97 -14.79 23.39 -0.30
C GLU A 97 -13.47 23.18 0.43
N LYS A 98 -13.50 22.33 1.44
CA LYS A 98 -12.32 21.94 2.21
C LYS A 98 -11.58 20.82 1.49
N MET A 99 -10.31 21.01 1.18
CA MET A 99 -9.43 19.97 0.60
C MET A 99 -8.40 19.55 1.63
N TYR A 100 -8.01 18.29 1.57
CA TYR A 100 -7.04 17.66 2.45
C TYR A 100 -5.86 17.21 1.62
N ILE A 101 -4.69 17.76 1.89
CA ILE A 101 -3.45 17.49 1.17
C ILE A 101 -2.58 16.60 2.05
N VAL A 102 -2.19 15.43 1.58
CA VAL A 102 -1.25 14.56 2.28
C VAL A 102 0.08 15.29 2.49
N ASN A 103 0.59 15.32 3.72
CA ASN A 103 1.82 16.04 4.05
C ASN A 103 3.08 15.42 3.43
N GLY A 104 4.18 16.17 3.42
CA GLY A 104 5.45 15.80 2.79
C GLY A 104 6.04 14.50 3.31
N ASP A 105 6.06 14.30 4.63
CA ASP A 105 6.65 13.12 5.26
C ASP A 105 5.94 11.83 4.85
N THR A 106 4.62 11.86 4.79
CA THR A 106 3.81 10.73 4.32
C THR A 106 4.04 10.47 2.82
N ARG A 107 4.08 11.55 2.01
CA ARG A 107 4.26 11.44 0.55
C ARG A 107 5.62 10.88 0.15
N GLN A 108 6.68 11.19 0.90
CA GLN A 108 8.04 10.72 0.62
C GLN A 108 8.20 9.21 0.71
N LEU A 109 7.34 8.53 1.47
CA LEU A 109 7.34 7.07 1.57
C LEU A 109 6.71 6.39 0.36
N VAL A 110 5.88 7.10 -0.42
CA VAL A 110 5.02 6.51 -1.45
C VAL A 110 5.48 6.93 -2.84
N SER A 111 5.54 5.99 -3.75
CA SER A 111 5.76 6.23 -5.18
C SER A 111 4.67 5.55 -6.00
N PHE A 112 4.26 6.20 -7.10
CA PHE A 112 3.20 5.69 -7.96
C PHE A 112 3.72 5.39 -9.37
N ARG A 113 3.35 4.21 -9.90
CA ARG A 113 3.70 3.76 -11.26
C ARG A 113 2.50 3.10 -11.93
N ARG A 114 2.37 3.32 -13.23
CA ARG A 114 1.43 2.54 -14.03
C ARG A 114 1.96 1.12 -14.17
N PHE A 115 1.11 0.15 -13.89
CA PHE A 115 1.43 -1.26 -14.05
C PHE A 115 0.17 -2.07 -14.28
N ASN A 116 0.22 -3.02 -15.22
CA ASN A 116 -0.81 -4.02 -15.42
C ASN A 116 -0.40 -5.30 -14.66
N LEU A 117 -1.24 -5.77 -13.75
CA LEU A 117 -0.96 -6.97 -12.94
C LEU A 117 -0.78 -8.24 -13.79
N MET A 118 -1.27 -8.22 -15.04
CA MET A 118 -1.10 -9.34 -15.96
C MET A 118 0.30 -9.38 -16.59
N ASP A 119 1.00 -8.25 -16.62
CA ASP A 119 2.34 -8.18 -17.19
C ASP A 119 3.39 -8.88 -16.28
N PRO A 120 4.56 -9.25 -16.82
CA PRO A 120 5.68 -9.69 -16.00
C PRO A 120 6.09 -8.62 -14.99
N LEU A 121 6.42 -9.05 -13.76
CA LEU A 121 6.83 -8.11 -12.72
C LEU A 121 8.14 -7.40 -13.09
N PRO A 122 8.20 -6.05 -13.00
CA PRO A 122 9.38 -5.28 -13.38
C PRO A 122 10.46 -5.26 -12.28
N PHE A 123 10.25 -5.98 -11.18
CA PHE A 123 11.17 -6.08 -10.04
C PHE A 123 11.26 -7.52 -9.53
N LYS A 124 12.38 -7.85 -8.89
CA LYS A 124 12.68 -9.21 -8.40
C LYS A 124 12.39 -9.39 -6.91
N GLY A 125 11.94 -8.38 -6.20
CA GLY A 125 11.79 -8.41 -4.74
C GLY A 125 13.16 -8.36 -4.01
N PRO A 126 13.26 -8.84 -2.76
CA PRO A 126 12.11 -9.27 -1.97
C PRO A 126 11.25 -8.11 -1.47
N LEU A 127 9.95 -8.31 -1.47
CA LEU A 127 8.98 -7.45 -0.81
C LEU A 127 8.64 -8.01 0.57
N ASP A 128 8.35 -7.13 1.52
CA ASP A 128 7.91 -7.53 2.86
C ASP A 128 6.38 -7.66 2.94
N LEU A 129 5.67 -6.78 2.26
CA LEU A 129 4.21 -6.75 2.24
C LEU A 129 3.69 -6.50 0.83
N ILE A 130 2.62 -7.19 0.47
CA ILE A 130 1.82 -6.92 -0.71
C ILE A 130 0.37 -6.73 -0.27
N PHE A 131 -0.24 -5.64 -0.71
CA PHE A 131 -1.67 -5.39 -0.62
C PHE A 131 -2.25 -5.52 -2.02
N CYS A 132 -3.15 -6.49 -2.20
CA CYS A 132 -3.90 -6.68 -3.44
C CYS A 132 -5.37 -6.86 -3.06
N ARG A 133 -6.09 -5.76 -2.98
CA ARG A 133 -7.42 -5.73 -2.40
C ARG A 133 -8.44 -5.18 -3.39
N ASN A 134 -9.61 -5.82 -3.43
CA ASN A 134 -10.75 -5.39 -4.23
C ASN A 134 -10.47 -5.32 -5.74
N VAL A 135 -9.56 -6.15 -6.24
CA VAL A 135 -9.20 -6.23 -7.66
C VAL A 135 -9.34 -7.63 -8.22
N MET A 136 -9.06 -8.68 -7.44
CA MET A 136 -9.16 -10.07 -7.90
C MET A 136 -10.61 -10.49 -8.18
N ILE A 137 -11.57 -9.75 -7.67
CA ILE A 137 -13.01 -9.94 -7.97
C ILE A 137 -13.36 -9.76 -9.47
N TYR A 138 -12.46 -9.14 -10.24
CA TYR A 138 -12.63 -8.92 -11.68
C TYR A 138 -11.96 -9.99 -12.55
N PHE A 139 -11.27 -10.97 -11.93
CA PHE A 139 -10.48 -11.97 -12.63
C PHE A 139 -11.10 -13.37 -12.51
N ASP A 140 -10.88 -14.19 -13.52
CA ASP A 140 -11.18 -15.62 -13.44
C ASP A 140 -10.16 -16.35 -12.53
N ARG A 141 -10.49 -17.59 -12.17
CA ARG A 141 -9.68 -18.39 -11.23
C ARG A 141 -8.27 -18.67 -11.73
N GLU A 142 -8.09 -18.82 -13.01
CA GLU A 142 -6.79 -19.12 -13.63
C GLU A 142 -5.86 -17.90 -13.53
N THR A 143 -6.40 -16.74 -13.84
CA THR A 143 -5.73 -15.45 -13.70
C THR A 143 -5.36 -15.16 -12.24
N ILE A 144 -6.28 -15.41 -11.29
CA ILE A 144 -6.01 -15.25 -9.85
C ILE A 144 -4.86 -16.18 -9.43
N SER A 145 -4.90 -17.46 -9.83
CA SER A 145 -3.83 -18.43 -9.49
C SER A 145 -2.47 -17.95 -9.97
N SER A 146 -2.39 -17.52 -11.23
CA SER A 146 -1.15 -16.99 -11.83
C SER A 146 -0.65 -15.74 -11.09
N LEU A 147 -1.57 -14.84 -10.70
CA LEU A 147 -1.23 -13.62 -9.95
C LEU A 147 -0.71 -13.94 -8.55
N ILE A 148 -1.32 -14.88 -7.86
CA ILE A 148 -0.91 -15.35 -6.53
C ILE A 148 0.49 -15.99 -6.59
N ASP A 149 0.79 -16.76 -7.61
CA ASP A 149 2.13 -17.32 -7.82
C ASP A 149 3.18 -16.23 -8.06
N LYS A 150 2.85 -15.20 -8.86
CA LYS A 150 3.71 -14.03 -9.06
C LYS A 150 4.00 -13.32 -7.72
N PHE A 151 2.99 -13.12 -6.88
CA PHE A 151 3.16 -12.49 -5.57
C PHE A 151 4.06 -13.33 -4.66
N TYR A 152 3.85 -14.65 -4.65
CA TYR A 152 4.68 -15.56 -3.85
C TYR A 152 6.16 -15.50 -4.23
N GLN A 153 6.47 -15.39 -5.53
CA GLN A 153 7.85 -15.33 -6.04
C GLN A 153 8.60 -14.06 -5.60
N VAL A 154 7.91 -12.93 -5.39
CA VAL A 154 8.53 -11.66 -5.02
C VAL A 154 8.40 -11.30 -3.55
N LEU A 155 7.56 -12.01 -2.79
CA LEU A 155 7.51 -11.89 -1.35
C LEU A 155 8.73 -12.55 -0.70
N GLY A 156 9.37 -11.83 0.19
CA GLY A 156 10.43 -12.37 1.04
C GLY A 156 9.88 -13.42 2.01
N ARG A 157 10.74 -14.30 2.50
CA ARG A 157 10.37 -15.29 3.52
C ARG A 157 9.76 -14.60 4.75
N GLY A 158 8.56 -15.02 5.15
CA GLY A 158 7.79 -14.39 6.23
C GLY A 158 7.16 -13.05 5.84
N GLY A 159 7.09 -12.71 4.55
CA GLY A 159 6.29 -11.59 4.05
C GLY A 159 4.81 -11.90 4.05
N TYR A 160 3.97 -10.86 3.99
CA TYR A 160 2.53 -10.99 4.06
C TYR A 160 1.85 -10.50 2.79
N LEU A 161 0.85 -11.26 2.35
CA LEU A 161 -0.11 -10.86 1.31
C LEU A 161 -1.45 -10.51 1.97
N PHE A 162 -1.92 -9.30 1.74
CA PHE A 162 -3.25 -8.85 2.16
C PHE A 162 -4.19 -8.78 0.97
N ILE A 163 -5.32 -9.43 1.09
CA ILE A 163 -6.40 -9.44 0.10
C ILE A 163 -7.65 -8.75 0.65
N GLY A 164 -8.61 -8.41 -0.19
CA GLY A 164 -9.86 -7.78 0.22
C GLY A 164 -10.76 -8.73 1.02
N HIS A 165 -11.67 -8.17 1.81
CA HIS A 165 -12.58 -8.95 2.66
C HIS A 165 -13.50 -9.92 1.89
N SER A 166 -13.87 -9.57 0.67
CA SER A 166 -14.68 -10.39 -0.23
C SER A 166 -13.87 -11.34 -1.11
N GLU A 167 -12.55 -11.32 -0.98
CA GLU A 167 -11.63 -12.14 -1.76
C GLU A 167 -11.13 -13.31 -0.93
N SER A 168 -10.96 -14.47 -1.56
CA SER A 168 -10.49 -15.68 -0.89
C SER A 168 -9.58 -16.50 -1.81
N LEU A 169 -8.54 -17.06 -1.24
CA LEU A 169 -7.68 -18.03 -1.94
C LEU A 169 -8.17 -19.47 -1.77
N SER A 170 -9.33 -19.66 -1.12
CA SER A 170 -9.91 -20.98 -0.89
C SER A 170 -10.16 -21.73 -2.21
N GLY A 171 -9.70 -22.97 -2.31
CA GLY A 171 -9.84 -23.78 -3.53
C GLY A 171 -8.86 -23.42 -4.66
N LEU A 172 -7.89 -22.53 -4.41
CA LEU A 172 -6.73 -22.33 -5.28
C LEU A 172 -5.53 -23.11 -4.73
N LYS A 173 -4.67 -23.59 -5.63
CA LYS A 173 -3.35 -24.11 -5.23
C LYS A 173 -2.43 -22.94 -4.97
N HIS A 174 -1.88 -22.83 -3.78
CA HIS A 174 -0.92 -21.79 -3.42
C HIS A 174 -0.03 -22.23 -2.26
N SER A 175 1.13 -21.57 -2.10
CA SER A 175 2.10 -21.85 -1.03
C SER A 175 1.97 -20.93 0.19
N PHE A 176 1.00 -20.01 0.22
CA PHE A 176 0.73 -19.15 1.37
C PHE A 176 0.15 -19.94 2.55
N LYS A 177 0.51 -19.53 3.77
CA LYS A 177 -0.11 -19.98 5.01
C LYS A 177 -1.02 -18.88 5.56
N TYR A 178 -2.13 -19.27 6.13
CA TYR A 178 -3.07 -18.35 6.80
C TYR A 178 -2.61 -18.06 8.24
#